data_4fcb2ed57f10f75e9aee814bcc5c89c9
#
_entry.id   4fcb2ed57f10f75e9aee814bcc5c89c9
#
_cell.length_a   1.000
_cell.length_b   1.000
_cell.length_c   1.000
_cell.angle_alpha   90.00
_cell.angle_beta   90.00
_cell.angle_gamma   90.00
#
_symmetry.space_group_name_H-M   'P 1'
#
loop_
_entity.id
_entity.type
_entity.pdbx_description
1 polymer ?
#
loop_
_entity_poly.entity_id
_entity_poly.type
_entity_poly.pdbx_seq_one_letter_code
_entity_poly.pdbx_strand_id
1 'polypeptide(L)'
;MNTIDRPTGHLARNVRRLGHLDLPGAGQVTVRGSHAYVGHIPNSIHLGTSIIDIGDPRQPRVVATITLDDHDSHSHKVRVVGDVMIANHERNMSKIGRRAEQLLAARRALAEALKREPTREEIAARMSVSEDDLAMLEAFEQRGYDTAVSRSTTCPSRRSRS
;
A
#
# COMPACT_ATOMS: atom_id res chain seq x y z
N MET A 1 -19.04 14.56 7.31
CA MET A 1 -17.59 14.72 7.05
C MET A 1 -17.01 15.26 8.36
N ASN A 2 -16.47 14.37 9.23
CA ASN A 2 -15.93 14.80 10.52
C ASN A 2 -14.52 15.35 10.28
N THR A 3 -14.39 16.65 10.34
CA THR A 3 -13.11 17.34 10.43
C THR A 3 -12.53 17.01 11.81
N ILE A 4 -11.53 16.14 11.86
CA ILE A 4 -10.73 15.96 13.07
C ILE A 4 -9.93 17.24 13.24
N ASP A 5 -10.33 18.03 14.23
CA ASP A 5 -9.62 19.24 14.63
C ASP A 5 -8.20 18.83 15.09
N ARG A 6 -7.21 19.02 14.23
CA ARG A 6 -5.82 18.73 14.58
C ARG A 6 -5.37 19.82 15.56
N PRO A 7 -4.87 19.45 16.73
CA PRO A 7 -4.33 20.45 17.64
C PRO A 7 -3.23 21.24 16.94
N THR A 8 -3.39 22.54 16.81
CA THR A 8 -2.47 23.47 16.17
C THR A 8 -1.18 23.70 16.97
N GLY A 9 -1.04 23.05 18.12
CA GLY A 9 0.13 23.12 18.98
C GLY A 9 1.07 21.92 18.77
N HIS A 10 2.38 22.17 18.65
CA HIS A 10 3.38 21.12 18.65
C HIS A 10 3.47 20.45 20.03
N LEU A 11 2.94 19.23 20.14
CA LEU A 11 3.08 18.41 21.35
C LEU A 11 4.48 17.77 21.35
N ALA A 12 5.49 18.51 21.78
CA ALA A 12 6.85 18.00 21.93
C ALA A 12 7.38 18.31 23.33
N ARG A 13 7.92 17.29 24.02
CA ARG A 13 8.63 17.44 25.29
C ARG A 13 10.06 16.91 25.12
N ASN A 14 11.05 17.75 25.43
CA ASN A 14 12.48 17.41 25.28
C ASN A 14 12.89 17.09 23.83
N VAL A 15 12.10 17.51 22.85
CA VAL A 15 12.38 17.37 21.42
C VAL A 15 12.21 18.71 20.74
N ARG A 16 13.17 19.06 19.88
CA ARG A 16 13.10 20.27 19.05
C ARG A 16 13.05 19.89 17.58
N ARG A 17 12.04 20.35 16.86
CA ARG A 17 11.96 20.21 15.41
C ARG A 17 13.04 21.06 14.76
N LEU A 18 13.89 20.46 13.94
CA LEU A 18 14.94 21.15 13.19
C LEU A 18 14.51 21.44 11.74
N GLY A 19 13.87 20.50 11.07
CA GLY A 19 13.44 20.60 9.69
C GLY A 19 12.14 19.86 9.44
N HIS A 20 11.64 19.95 8.22
CA HIS A 20 10.46 19.24 7.75
C HIS A 20 10.56 18.95 6.25
N LEU A 21 10.04 17.81 5.83
CA LEU A 21 9.89 17.43 4.45
C LEU A 21 8.57 16.66 4.32
N ASP A 22 7.67 17.14 3.45
CA ASP A 22 6.43 16.45 3.17
C ASP A 22 6.67 15.34 2.15
N LEU A 23 6.29 14.12 2.52
CA LEU A 23 6.40 12.94 1.68
C LEU A 23 5.07 12.19 1.67
N PRO A 24 4.43 12.01 0.50
CA PRO A 24 3.16 11.31 0.42
C PRO A 24 3.33 9.84 0.82
N GLY A 25 2.52 9.39 1.77
CA GLY A 25 2.53 8.01 2.21
C GLY A 25 3.79 7.57 2.97
N ALA A 26 4.55 8.50 3.55
CA ALA A 26 5.74 8.16 4.33
C ALA A 26 5.41 7.14 5.45
N GLY A 27 6.14 6.04 5.46
CA GLY A 27 6.01 4.93 6.41
C GLY A 27 7.24 4.80 7.30
N GLN A 28 7.91 3.65 7.26
CA GLN A 28 9.11 3.42 8.08
C GLN A 28 10.30 4.23 7.58
N VAL A 29 11.07 4.77 8.53
CA VAL A 29 12.32 5.49 8.27
C VAL A 29 13.50 4.72 8.86
N THR A 30 14.56 4.56 8.07
CA THR A 30 15.87 4.06 8.52
C THR A 30 16.92 5.13 8.23
N VAL A 31 17.76 5.42 9.20
CA VAL A 31 18.84 6.42 9.05
C VAL A 31 20.19 5.72 9.01
N ARG A 32 21.04 6.13 8.06
CA ARG A 32 22.43 5.71 7.99
C ARG A 32 23.31 6.85 7.50
N GLY A 33 24.31 7.22 8.30
CA GLY A 33 25.18 8.37 8.01
C GLY A 33 24.35 9.65 7.84
N SER A 34 24.58 10.36 6.77
CA SER A 34 23.86 11.58 6.42
C SER A 34 22.59 11.35 5.57
N HIS A 35 22.08 10.12 5.52
CA HIS A 35 20.91 9.81 4.71
C HIS A 35 19.80 9.14 5.53
N ALA A 36 18.56 9.52 5.25
CA ALA A 36 17.36 8.84 5.70
C ALA A 36 16.71 8.11 4.51
N TYR A 37 16.30 6.89 4.74
CA TYR A 37 15.62 6.00 3.78
C TYR A 37 14.18 5.82 4.24
N VAL A 38 13.23 6.23 3.44
CA VAL A 38 11.81 6.23 3.79
C VAL A 38 11.05 5.30 2.85
N GLY A 39 10.49 4.24 3.40
CA GLY A 39 9.54 3.40 2.69
C GLY A 39 8.16 4.04 2.67
N HIS A 40 7.41 3.86 1.60
CA HIS A 40 6.09 4.46 1.41
C HIS A 40 4.97 3.45 1.45
N ILE A 41 3.87 3.79 2.13
CA ILE A 41 2.58 3.13 1.97
C ILE A 41 1.95 3.55 0.64
N PRO A 42 0.87 2.90 0.15
CA PRO A 42 0.25 3.26 -1.12
C PRO A 42 -0.04 4.77 -1.23
N ASN A 43 0.40 5.37 -2.31
CA ASN A 43 0.26 6.80 -2.58
C ASN A 43 -0.03 7.05 -4.07
N SER A 44 -0.51 8.24 -4.40
CA SER A 44 -0.98 8.57 -5.76
C SER A 44 0.12 8.68 -6.83
N ILE A 45 1.36 8.80 -6.42
CA ILE A 45 2.52 8.94 -7.32
C ILE A 45 3.47 7.72 -7.30
N HIS A 46 2.99 6.59 -6.74
CA HIS A 46 3.67 5.29 -6.74
C HIS A 46 5.09 5.30 -6.17
N LEU A 47 5.36 6.15 -5.19
CA LEU A 47 6.63 6.11 -4.46
C LEU A 47 6.74 4.79 -3.69
N GLY A 48 7.84 4.08 -3.91
CA GLY A 48 8.24 2.91 -3.14
C GLY A 48 9.20 3.27 -2.01
N THR A 49 10.32 3.91 -2.34
CA THR A 49 11.32 4.34 -1.35
C THR A 49 11.91 5.70 -1.75
N SER A 50 12.01 6.62 -0.79
CA SER A 50 12.73 7.88 -0.95
C SER A 50 14.03 7.86 -0.16
N ILE A 51 15.10 8.37 -0.76
CA ILE A 51 16.38 8.60 -0.12
C ILE A 51 16.52 10.10 0.08
N ILE A 52 16.81 10.51 1.32
CA ILE A 52 16.80 11.90 1.75
C ILE A 52 18.17 12.22 2.32
N ASP A 53 18.80 13.27 1.82
CA ASP A 53 19.98 13.86 2.44
C ASP A 53 19.53 14.63 3.70
N ILE A 54 20.09 14.25 4.82
CA ILE A 54 19.91 14.88 6.14
C ILE A 54 21.23 15.38 6.74
N GLY A 55 22.24 15.60 5.90
CA GLY A 55 23.54 16.16 6.32
C GLY A 55 23.38 17.50 7.04
N ASP A 56 22.48 18.35 6.56
CA ASP A 56 21.89 19.45 7.35
C ASP A 56 20.44 19.10 7.70
N PRO A 57 20.15 18.72 8.95
CA PRO A 57 18.80 18.34 9.35
C PRO A 57 17.80 19.50 9.36
N ARG A 58 18.25 20.75 9.15
CA ARG A 58 17.37 21.90 8.97
C ARG A 58 16.86 22.01 7.54
N GLN A 59 17.56 21.40 6.59
CA GLN A 59 17.25 21.44 5.15
C GLN A 59 17.26 20.03 4.54
N PRO A 60 16.39 19.12 5.02
CA PRO A 60 16.29 17.77 4.43
C PRO A 60 15.82 17.88 2.99
N ARG A 61 16.42 17.09 2.09
CA ARG A 61 16.05 17.09 0.67
C ARG A 61 16.05 15.67 0.09
N VAL A 62 15.10 15.39 -0.78
CA VAL A 62 15.08 14.13 -1.52
C VAL A 62 16.22 14.13 -2.53
N VAL A 63 17.07 13.12 -2.50
CA VAL A 63 18.20 12.94 -3.44
C VAL A 63 17.97 11.82 -4.42
N ALA A 64 17.11 10.84 -4.08
CA ALA A 64 16.69 9.78 -4.99
C ALA A 64 15.33 9.23 -4.59
N THR A 65 14.62 8.67 -5.58
CA THR A 65 13.36 7.95 -5.38
C THR A 65 13.37 6.67 -6.20
N ILE A 66 12.76 5.63 -5.63
CA ILE A 66 12.42 4.39 -6.32
C ILE A 66 10.90 4.38 -6.45
N THR A 67 10.40 4.35 -7.67
CA THR A 67 8.97 4.23 -7.97
C THR A 67 8.61 2.76 -8.15
N LEU A 68 7.34 2.44 -7.94
CA LEU A 68 6.78 1.11 -8.20
C LEU A 68 6.04 1.13 -9.53
N ASP A 69 6.20 0.06 -10.30
CA ASP A 69 5.62 -0.04 -11.65
C ASP A 69 4.11 -0.31 -11.63
N ASP A 70 3.59 -0.77 -10.49
CA ASP A 70 2.17 -1.11 -10.34
C ASP A 70 1.45 -0.28 -9.27
N HIS A 71 0.13 -0.13 -9.44
CA HIS A 71 -0.74 0.62 -8.54
C HIS A 71 -1.18 -0.16 -7.29
N ASP A 72 -0.88 -1.44 -7.22
CA ASP A 72 -1.37 -2.35 -6.19
C ASP A 72 -0.30 -2.76 -5.18
N SER A 73 0.94 -2.35 -5.43
CA SER A 73 2.07 -2.62 -4.54
C SER A 73 2.46 -1.41 -3.69
N HIS A 74 3.19 -1.68 -2.62
CA HIS A 74 3.81 -0.67 -1.78
C HIS A 74 5.09 -1.21 -1.12
N SER A 75 5.94 -0.30 -0.66
CA SER A 75 7.24 -0.59 -0.08
C SER A 75 7.43 0.24 1.19
N HIS A 76 6.68 -0.07 2.25
CA HIS A 76 6.66 0.75 3.46
C HIS A 76 7.76 0.43 4.48
N LYS A 77 8.54 -0.63 4.23
CA LYS A 77 9.67 -1.05 5.10
C LYS A 77 10.97 -0.99 4.33
N VAL A 78 11.98 -0.40 4.94
CA VAL A 78 13.31 -0.29 4.36
C VAL A 78 14.37 -0.52 5.42
N ARG A 79 15.44 -1.24 5.05
CA ARG A 79 16.63 -1.43 5.88
C ARG A 79 17.89 -1.22 5.04
N VAL A 80 18.93 -0.70 5.68
CA VAL A 80 20.23 -0.49 5.05
C VAL A 80 21.29 -1.21 5.87
N VAL A 81 22.04 -2.10 5.21
CA VAL A 81 23.12 -2.88 5.82
C VAL A 81 24.33 -2.83 4.88
N GLY A 82 25.45 -2.27 5.36
CA GLY A 82 26.58 -2.04 4.46
C GLY A 82 26.16 -1.09 3.33
N ASP A 83 26.46 -1.44 2.12
CA ASP A 83 26.11 -0.69 0.91
C ASP A 83 24.86 -1.24 0.23
N VAL A 84 24.13 -2.11 0.94
CA VAL A 84 22.91 -2.74 0.43
C VAL A 84 21.69 -2.17 1.12
N MET A 85 20.73 -1.71 0.33
CA MET A 85 19.39 -1.35 0.78
C MET A 85 18.44 -2.51 0.47
N ILE A 86 17.65 -2.92 1.47
CA ILE A 86 16.62 -3.94 1.35
C ILE A 86 15.28 -3.26 1.60
N ALA A 87 14.39 -3.30 0.64
CA ALA A 87 13.01 -2.83 0.78
C ALA A 87 12.04 -3.99 0.57
N ASN A 88 10.94 -4.01 1.31
CA ASN A 88 9.87 -4.95 1.03
C ASN A 88 9.09 -4.51 -0.21
N HIS A 89 8.50 -5.46 -0.90
CA HIS A 89 7.56 -5.23 -1.98
C HIS A 89 6.29 -6.02 -1.66
N GLU A 90 5.28 -5.35 -1.14
CA GLU A 90 4.03 -5.97 -0.72
C GLU A 90 2.89 -5.57 -1.64
N ARG A 91 2.10 -6.53 -2.09
CA ARG A 91 0.86 -6.26 -2.81
C ARG A 91 -0.27 -5.96 -1.84
N ASN A 92 -1.14 -5.03 -2.22
CA ASN A 92 -2.32 -4.69 -1.42
C ASN A 92 -3.41 -5.77 -1.61
N MET A 93 -3.38 -6.78 -0.74
CA MET A 93 -4.30 -7.92 -0.79
C MET A 93 -5.78 -7.51 -0.70
N SER A 94 -6.10 -6.42 0.00
CA SER A 94 -7.48 -5.92 0.05
C SER A 94 -7.95 -5.36 -1.30
N LYS A 95 -7.05 -4.76 -2.08
CA LYS A 95 -7.38 -4.33 -3.45
C LYS A 95 -7.53 -5.53 -4.38
N ILE A 96 -6.63 -6.52 -4.27
CA ILE A 96 -6.70 -7.75 -5.06
C ILE A 96 -8.02 -8.48 -4.77
N GLY A 97 -8.42 -8.60 -3.51
CA GLY A 97 -9.68 -9.21 -3.13
C GLY A 97 -10.89 -8.52 -3.76
N ARG A 98 -10.97 -7.18 -3.68
CA ARG A 98 -12.06 -6.41 -4.34
C ARG A 98 -12.06 -6.58 -5.86
N ARG A 99 -10.88 -6.64 -6.50
CA ARG A 99 -10.79 -6.87 -7.94
C ARG A 99 -11.21 -8.30 -8.32
N ALA A 100 -10.92 -9.29 -7.48
CA ALA A 100 -11.42 -10.65 -7.66
C ALA A 100 -12.95 -10.74 -7.53
N GLU A 101 -13.56 -10.02 -6.59
CA GLU A 101 -15.02 -9.89 -6.51
C GLU A 101 -15.61 -9.23 -7.77
N GLN A 102 -14.97 -8.19 -8.29
CA GLN A 102 -15.36 -7.54 -9.55
C GLN A 102 -15.21 -8.49 -10.75
N LEU A 103 -14.19 -9.36 -10.77
CA LEU A 103 -14.02 -10.39 -11.79
C LEU A 103 -15.22 -11.34 -11.83
N LEU A 104 -15.63 -11.85 -10.67
CA LEU A 104 -16.82 -12.72 -10.56
C LEU A 104 -18.09 -12.03 -11.05
N ALA A 105 -18.29 -10.77 -10.66
CA ALA A 105 -19.43 -9.99 -11.09
C ALA A 105 -19.42 -9.73 -12.60
N ALA A 106 -18.27 -9.38 -13.18
CA ALA A 106 -18.11 -9.17 -14.62
C ALA A 106 -18.38 -10.45 -15.42
N ARG A 107 -17.83 -11.60 -14.97
CA ARG A 107 -18.05 -12.91 -15.58
C ARG A 107 -19.54 -13.28 -15.63
N ARG A 108 -20.23 -13.11 -14.49
CA ARG A 108 -21.70 -13.39 -14.41
C ARG A 108 -22.51 -12.49 -15.34
N ALA A 109 -22.24 -11.19 -15.33
CA ALA A 109 -22.95 -10.22 -16.16
C ALA A 109 -22.73 -10.48 -17.66
N LEU A 110 -21.51 -10.82 -18.06
CA LEU A 110 -21.20 -11.18 -19.46
C LEU A 110 -21.87 -12.50 -19.85
N ALA A 111 -21.81 -13.53 -19.02
CA ALA A 111 -22.46 -14.80 -19.29
C ALA A 111 -24.00 -14.65 -19.48
N GLU A 112 -24.61 -13.80 -18.65
CA GLU A 112 -26.03 -13.50 -18.78
C GLU A 112 -26.35 -12.76 -20.08
N ALA A 113 -25.56 -11.76 -20.45
CA ALA A 113 -25.75 -10.97 -21.66
C ALA A 113 -25.50 -11.78 -22.95
N LEU A 114 -24.44 -12.57 -22.96
CA LEU A 114 -24.00 -13.34 -24.13
C LEU A 114 -24.73 -14.68 -24.27
N LYS A 115 -25.39 -15.14 -23.22
CA LYS A 115 -26.01 -16.48 -23.14
C LYS A 115 -25.04 -17.64 -23.37
N ARG A 116 -23.76 -17.41 -23.10
CA ARG A 116 -22.65 -18.38 -23.13
C ARG A 116 -21.57 -17.96 -22.13
N GLU A 117 -20.62 -18.84 -21.86
CA GLU A 117 -19.46 -18.47 -21.10
C GLU A 117 -18.63 -17.39 -21.83
N PRO A 118 -18.25 -16.29 -21.16
CA PRO A 118 -17.41 -15.25 -21.74
C PRO A 118 -15.97 -15.74 -21.92
N THR A 119 -15.30 -15.24 -22.96
CA THR A 119 -13.86 -15.51 -23.15
C THR A 119 -13.02 -14.64 -22.20
N ARG A 120 -11.73 -15.00 -22.04
CA ARG A 120 -10.81 -14.22 -21.20
C ARG A 120 -10.63 -12.79 -21.73
N GLU A 121 -10.57 -12.63 -23.04
CA GLU A 121 -10.45 -11.34 -23.72
C GLU A 121 -11.68 -10.45 -23.44
N GLU A 122 -12.88 -11.03 -23.48
CA GLU A 122 -14.12 -10.32 -23.16
C GLU A 122 -14.15 -9.85 -21.70
N ILE A 123 -13.69 -10.69 -20.79
CA ILE A 123 -13.57 -10.35 -19.35
C ILE A 123 -12.52 -9.26 -19.14
N ALA A 124 -11.32 -9.42 -19.73
CA ALA A 124 -10.24 -8.45 -19.63
C ALA A 124 -10.66 -7.07 -20.16
N ALA A 125 -11.31 -7.04 -21.33
CA ALA A 125 -11.87 -5.82 -21.93
C ALA A 125 -12.94 -5.19 -21.02
N ARG A 126 -13.86 -5.98 -20.48
CA ARG A 126 -14.91 -5.48 -19.57
C ARG A 126 -14.36 -4.86 -18.29
N MET A 127 -13.28 -5.43 -17.76
CA MET A 127 -12.63 -4.96 -16.54
C MET A 127 -11.54 -3.91 -16.79
N SER A 128 -11.17 -3.68 -18.04
CA SER A 128 -10.03 -2.81 -18.42
C SER A 128 -8.72 -3.22 -17.74
N VAL A 129 -8.42 -4.52 -17.77
CA VAL A 129 -7.20 -5.10 -17.20
C VAL A 129 -6.37 -5.79 -18.26
N SER A 130 -5.06 -5.96 -18.03
CA SER A 130 -4.19 -6.78 -18.86
C SER A 130 -4.48 -8.28 -18.68
N GLU A 131 -4.02 -9.10 -19.62
CA GLU A 131 -4.13 -10.55 -19.51
C GLU A 131 -3.35 -11.10 -18.30
N ASP A 132 -2.22 -10.50 -17.97
CA ASP A 132 -1.40 -10.88 -16.81
C ASP A 132 -2.13 -10.56 -15.49
N ASP A 133 -2.76 -9.38 -15.41
CA ASP A 133 -3.59 -9.01 -14.26
C ASP A 133 -4.79 -9.94 -14.11
N LEU A 134 -5.43 -10.31 -15.22
CA LEU A 134 -6.54 -11.23 -15.22
C LEU A 134 -6.09 -12.61 -14.71
N ALA A 135 -4.96 -13.12 -15.21
CA ALA A 135 -4.40 -14.41 -14.77
C ALA A 135 -4.08 -14.39 -13.27
N MET A 136 -3.55 -13.29 -12.76
CA MET A 136 -3.30 -13.11 -11.33
C MET A 136 -4.58 -13.12 -10.50
N LEU A 137 -5.64 -12.45 -10.96
CA LEU A 137 -6.94 -12.42 -10.28
C LEU A 137 -7.60 -13.79 -10.26
N GLU A 138 -7.54 -14.54 -11.36
CA GLU A 138 -8.05 -15.91 -11.46
C GLU A 138 -7.28 -16.86 -10.51
N ALA A 139 -5.95 -16.73 -10.46
CA ALA A 139 -5.13 -17.52 -9.53
C ALA A 139 -5.42 -17.18 -8.06
N PHE A 140 -5.78 -15.93 -7.76
CA PHE A 140 -6.20 -15.51 -6.43
C PHE A 140 -7.56 -16.12 -6.05
N GLU A 141 -8.53 -16.10 -6.97
CA GLU A 141 -9.84 -16.72 -6.78
C GLU A 141 -9.72 -18.23 -6.50
N GLN A 142 -8.92 -18.95 -7.30
CA GLN A 142 -8.74 -20.39 -7.18
C GLN A 142 -8.10 -20.83 -5.85
N ARG A 143 -7.25 -20.00 -5.25
CA ARG A 143 -6.60 -20.31 -3.97
C ARG A 143 -7.53 -20.18 -2.76
N GLY A 144 -8.81 -19.80 -2.96
CA GLY A 144 -9.79 -19.73 -1.90
C GLY A 144 -9.35 -18.83 -0.75
N TYR A 145 -8.76 -17.69 -1.06
CA TYR A 145 -8.52 -16.66 -0.05
C TYR A 145 -9.88 -16.18 0.42
N ASP A 146 -10.30 -16.81 1.52
CA ASP A 146 -11.54 -16.55 2.19
C ASP A 146 -11.54 -15.08 2.63
N THR A 147 -12.35 -14.25 1.98
CA THR A 147 -12.61 -12.87 2.38
C THR A 147 -13.27 -12.79 3.76
N ALA A 148 -13.53 -13.95 4.39
CA ALA A 148 -14.04 -14.09 5.75
C ALA A 148 -13.07 -13.64 6.85
N VAL A 149 -11.77 -13.51 6.59
CA VAL A 149 -10.79 -13.09 7.61
C VAL A 149 -10.96 -11.62 8.04
N SER A 150 -11.72 -10.83 7.31
CA SER A 150 -11.98 -9.42 7.65
C SER A 150 -13.12 -9.18 8.64
N ARG A 151 -13.78 -10.21 9.16
CA ARG A 151 -14.96 -10.04 10.02
C ARG A 151 -14.83 -10.47 11.46
N SER A 152 -13.68 -10.87 11.94
CA SER A 152 -13.52 -11.28 13.35
C SER A 152 -12.28 -10.77 14.02
N THR A 153 -12.24 -9.47 14.29
CA THR A 153 -11.42 -8.95 15.38
C THR A 153 -12.29 -8.11 16.31
N THR A 154 -13.34 -8.72 16.84
CA THR A 154 -13.90 -8.27 18.10
C THR A 154 -12.95 -8.72 19.19
N CYS A 155 -12.12 -7.81 19.65
CA CYS A 155 -11.29 -7.99 20.83
C CYS A 155 -12.21 -8.28 22.03
N PRO A 156 -12.10 -9.44 22.73
CA PRO A 156 -12.88 -9.68 23.92
C PRO A 156 -12.43 -8.70 25.01
N SER A 157 -13.36 -7.88 25.48
CA SER A 157 -13.17 -7.00 26.63
C SER A 157 -12.63 -7.79 27.83
N ARG A 158 -11.48 -7.38 28.34
CA ARG A 158 -10.98 -7.83 29.64
C ARG A 158 -12.02 -7.52 30.71
N ARG A 159 -12.70 -8.54 31.21
CA ARG A 159 -13.45 -8.44 32.46
C ARG A 159 -12.44 -8.24 33.59
N SER A 160 -12.51 -7.08 34.22
CA SER A 160 -11.91 -6.81 35.51
C SER A 160 -12.48 -7.82 36.55
N ARG A 161 -11.60 -8.59 37.17
CA ARG A 161 -11.95 -9.32 38.41
C ARG A 161 -11.67 -8.38 39.57
N SER A 162 -12.71 -8.17 40.33
CA SER A 162 -12.68 -7.60 41.68
C SER A 162 -11.95 -8.50 42.64
#